data_bd8a2f9e9cc4470c1405af0aea39a23b
#
_entry.id   bd8a2f9e9cc4470c1405af0aea39a23b
#
_cell.length_a   1.000
_cell.length_b   1.000
_cell.length_c   1.000
_cell.angle_alpha   90.00
_cell.angle_beta   90.00
_cell.angle_gamma   90.00
#
_symmetry.space_group_name_H-M   'P 1'
#
loop_
_entity.id
_entity.type
_entity.pdbx_description
1 polymer ?
#
loop_
_entity_poly.entity_id
_entity_poly.type
_entity_poly.pdbx_seq_one_letter_code
_entity_poly.pdbx_strand_id
1 'polypeptide(L)'
;MSDELPGGAGEYLRVGVIGCGAGLFHLEGYAAEPRAKVVALAGLDTDRCRSLARQFDVATVYGDYTELLADPSIDAVSVAVPNHLHLPVCLGAIEAGKHVLVEKPLARHAEEGERIVEAARVNGKVLAIAFNRRHRHDVALLKQHVDAGKLGRIYYAKAFWMRRAGIPGFGSWFTRKEQAGGGPLIDLGVHVLDMALYLMGNPRVVSVCAATFAELGPRGRGALTGTRFAVDYTSPYEVEDLATAFIRLEDGAALQLETSWASYSGVTDEFGVSLFGNQGGAEIRVKDYALVDTLRIFGDFEGVPIDAMPRLQKTHGHTGIIHSFVDAILLGTPVRPSGEEGLDRTRLIDAIYRSAALGREVELSAVSHQPSASAAAGD
;
A
#
# COMPACT_ATOMS: atom_id res chain seq x y z
N MET A 1 10.33 -21.86 28.35
CA MET A 1 9.68 -22.85 27.48
C MET A 1 10.15 -22.45 26.08
N SER A 2 10.98 -23.28 25.47
CA SER A 2 11.51 -23.08 24.13
C SER A 2 10.40 -23.29 23.13
N ASP A 3 9.98 -22.23 22.42
CA ASP A 3 9.07 -22.32 21.29
C ASP A 3 9.79 -23.02 20.13
N GLU A 4 9.66 -24.34 20.08
CA GLU A 4 10.01 -25.12 18.90
C GLU A 4 8.96 -24.86 17.81
N LEU A 5 9.39 -24.31 16.68
CA LEU A 5 8.58 -24.18 15.47
C LEU A 5 8.09 -25.57 15.02
N PRO A 6 6.86 -25.74 14.53
CA PRO A 6 6.37 -26.98 13.96
C PRO A 6 7.07 -27.25 12.61
N GLY A 7 8.07 -28.11 12.62
CA GLY A 7 8.92 -28.50 11.49
C GLY A 7 10.37 -28.46 11.91
N GLY A 8 11.10 -29.57 11.81
CA GLY A 8 12.44 -29.84 12.39
C GLY A 8 13.43 -28.68 12.34
N ALA A 9 14.34 -28.66 13.29
CA ALA A 9 15.34 -27.62 13.52
C ALA A 9 15.98 -27.12 12.21
N GLY A 10 15.71 -25.84 11.84
CA GLY A 10 16.45 -25.14 10.79
C GLY A 10 15.64 -24.66 9.58
N GLU A 11 14.33 -24.85 9.50
CA GLU A 11 13.57 -24.43 8.32
C GLU A 11 13.00 -23.01 8.47
N TYR A 12 13.55 -22.08 7.69
CA TYR A 12 12.99 -20.74 7.42
C TYR A 12 12.08 -20.79 6.19
N LEU A 13 11.13 -19.86 6.11
CA LEU A 13 10.31 -19.64 4.92
C LEU A 13 11.20 -19.19 3.75
N ARG A 14 11.19 -19.92 2.64
CA ARG A 14 12.00 -19.63 1.45
C ARG A 14 11.24 -18.72 0.52
N VAL A 15 11.79 -17.53 0.29
CA VAL A 15 11.11 -16.45 -0.43
C VAL A 15 11.83 -16.12 -1.74
N GLY A 16 11.04 -15.95 -2.81
CA GLY A 16 11.49 -15.33 -4.06
C GLY A 16 11.05 -13.85 -4.11
N VAL A 17 11.91 -12.95 -4.62
CA VAL A 17 11.52 -11.55 -4.86
C VAL A 17 11.52 -11.30 -6.37
N ILE A 18 10.37 -10.88 -6.90
CA ILE A 18 10.15 -10.62 -8.33
C ILE A 18 10.06 -9.10 -8.53
N GLY A 19 11.02 -8.54 -9.27
CA GLY A 19 11.16 -7.11 -9.49
C GLY A 19 12.24 -6.48 -8.61
N CYS A 20 13.37 -6.08 -9.23
CA CYS A 20 14.54 -5.52 -8.54
C CYS A 20 14.47 -3.98 -8.35
N GLY A 21 13.32 -3.38 -8.53
CA GLY A 21 13.04 -1.96 -8.28
C GLY A 21 12.64 -1.69 -6.83
N ALA A 22 11.34 -1.75 -6.57
CA ALA A 22 10.76 -1.66 -5.23
C ALA A 22 11.10 -2.89 -4.38
N GLY A 23 11.45 -4.02 -5.00
CA GLY A 23 11.91 -5.21 -4.32
C GLY A 23 13.12 -5.01 -3.38
N LEU A 24 13.91 -3.93 -3.57
CA LEU A 24 14.94 -3.54 -2.60
C LEU A 24 14.37 -3.38 -1.19
N PHE A 25 13.23 -2.71 -1.05
CA PHE A 25 12.59 -2.52 0.26
C PHE A 25 12.09 -3.83 0.88
N HIS A 26 11.69 -4.79 0.04
CA HIS A 26 11.34 -6.13 0.51
C HIS A 26 12.59 -6.89 0.98
N LEU A 27 13.70 -6.81 0.26
CA LEU A 27 14.97 -7.40 0.66
C LEU A 27 15.45 -6.87 2.02
N GLU A 28 15.40 -5.54 2.22
CA GLU A 28 15.72 -4.90 3.50
C GLU A 28 14.80 -5.39 4.62
N GLY A 29 13.51 -5.57 4.33
CA GLY A 29 12.54 -6.07 5.30
C GLY A 29 12.78 -7.54 5.66
N TYR A 30 13.04 -8.42 4.68
CA TYR A 30 13.39 -9.82 4.95
C TYR A 30 14.71 -9.99 5.67
N ALA A 31 15.70 -9.11 5.43
CA ALA A 31 16.95 -9.12 6.19
C ALA A 31 16.77 -8.89 7.70
N ALA A 32 15.63 -8.28 8.09
CA ALA A 32 15.25 -8.07 9.49
C ALA A 32 14.30 -9.18 10.05
N GLU A 33 13.93 -10.18 9.23
CA GLU A 33 13.01 -11.28 9.61
C GLU A 33 13.74 -12.63 9.60
N PRO A 34 14.22 -13.11 10.76
CA PRO A 34 15.08 -14.31 10.81
C PRO A 34 14.36 -15.62 10.45
N ARG A 35 13.02 -15.65 10.45
CA ARG A 35 12.20 -16.83 10.09
C ARG A 35 11.97 -16.96 8.59
N ALA A 36 12.45 -16.01 7.78
CA ALA A 36 12.34 -16.04 6.33
C ALA A 36 13.71 -15.77 5.68
N LYS A 37 13.98 -16.40 4.56
CA LYS A 37 15.19 -16.16 3.77
C LYS A 37 14.83 -15.94 2.31
N VAL A 38 15.34 -14.86 1.72
CA VAL A 38 15.26 -14.67 0.28
C VAL A 38 16.28 -15.60 -0.39
N VAL A 39 15.81 -16.55 -1.18
CA VAL A 39 16.65 -17.56 -1.86
C VAL A 39 16.82 -17.29 -3.34
N ALA A 40 15.92 -16.49 -3.94
CA ALA A 40 15.95 -16.16 -5.35
C ALA A 40 15.46 -14.75 -5.65
N LEU A 41 16.01 -14.14 -6.70
CA LEU A 41 15.54 -12.91 -7.32
C LEU A 41 15.14 -13.15 -8.76
N ALA A 42 14.14 -12.44 -9.28
CA ALA A 42 13.83 -12.39 -10.69
C ALA A 42 13.61 -10.94 -11.17
N GLY A 43 14.11 -10.61 -12.35
CA GLY A 43 13.88 -9.32 -12.97
C GLY A 43 14.62 -9.13 -14.28
N LEU A 44 14.06 -8.26 -15.16
CA LEU A 44 14.60 -7.99 -16.48
C LEU A 44 15.98 -7.31 -16.47
N ASP A 45 16.22 -6.42 -15.47
CA ASP A 45 17.54 -5.83 -15.23
C ASP A 45 18.40 -6.81 -14.41
N THR A 46 18.98 -7.78 -15.12
CA THR A 46 19.76 -8.87 -14.51
C THR A 46 21.01 -8.36 -13.78
N ASP A 47 21.63 -7.27 -14.22
CA ASP A 47 22.82 -6.71 -13.56
C ASP A 47 22.46 -6.09 -12.22
N ARG A 48 21.35 -5.37 -12.17
CA ARG A 48 20.79 -4.86 -10.90
C ARG A 48 20.40 -6.02 -9.98
N CYS A 49 19.71 -7.04 -10.49
CA CYS A 49 19.34 -8.21 -9.70
C CYS A 49 20.57 -8.93 -9.15
N ARG A 50 21.62 -9.13 -9.95
CA ARG A 50 22.91 -9.70 -9.48
C ARG A 50 23.60 -8.82 -8.44
N SER A 51 23.52 -7.50 -8.57
CA SER A 51 24.07 -6.58 -7.58
C SER A 51 23.36 -6.70 -6.22
N LEU A 52 22.02 -6.74 -6.24
CA LEU A 52 21.21 -6.95 -5.04
C LEU A 52 21.42 -8.35 -4.45
N ALA A 53 21.52 -9.38 -5.28
CA ALA A 53 21.80 -10.75 -4.86
C ALA A 53 23.11 -10.83 -4.06
N ARG A 54 24.16 -10.17 -4.53
CA ARG A 54 25.45 -10.08 -3.78
C ARG A 54 25.30 -9.30 -2.45
N GLN A 55 24.53 -8.20 -2.47
CA GLN A 55 24.33 -7.37 -1.29
C GLN A 55 23.57 -8.09 -0.17
N PHE A 56 22.58 -8.92 -0.53
CA PHE A 56 21.69 -9.61 0.42
C PHE A 56 21.96 -11.12 0.54
N ASP A 57 23.07 -11.62 0.03
CA ASP A 57 23.46 -13.05 0.04
C ASP A 57 22.37 -13.97 -0.54
N VAL A 58 21.80 -13.59 -1.69
CA VAL A 58 20.80 -14.38 -2.42
C VAL A 58 21.51 -15.26 -3.45
N ALA A 59 21.27 -16.58 -3.38
CA ALA A 59 22.00 -17.55 -4.16
C ALA A 59 21.63 -17.54 -5.66
N THR A 60 20.37 -17.33 -6.01
CA THR A 60 19.87 -17.55 -7.37
C THR A 60 19.27 -16.27 -7.96
N VAL A 61 19.57 -16.01 -9.23
CA VAL A 61 19.00 -14.91 -10.01
C VAL A 61 18.45 -15.46 -11.33
N TYR A 62 17.14 -15.27 -11.52
CA TYR A 62 16.43 -15.62 -12.75
C TYR A 62 16.25 -14.40 -13.64
N GLY A 63 16.32 -14.57 -14.96
CA GLY A 63 16.01 -13.55 -15.95
C GLY A 63 14.51 -13.38 -16.18
N ASP A 64 13.76 -14.45 -15.98
CA ASP A 64 12.32 -14.52 -16.12
C ASP A 64 11.68 -14.98 -14.79
N TYR A 65 10.60 -14.32 -14.39
CA TYR A 65 9.88 -14.66 -13.16
C TYR A 65 9.20 -16.04 -13.24
N THR A 66 8.87 -16.52 -14.43
CA THR A 66 8.26 -17.86 -14.61
C THR A 66 9.20 -18.98 -14.20
N GLU A 67 10.51 -18.80 -14.41
CA GLU A 67 11.53 -19.75 -13.93
C GLU A 67 11.59 -19.76 -12.40
N LEU A 68 11.53 -18.60 -11.75
CA LEU A 68 11.45 -18.49 -10.29
C LEU A 68 10.17 -19.16 -9.75
N LEU A 69 9.02 -18.95 -10.41
CA LEU A 69 7.76 -19.56 -10.01
C LEU A 69 7.78 -21.10 -10.15
N ALA A 70 8.50 -21.62 -11.12
CA ALA A 70 8.65 -23.07 -11.34
C ALA A 70 9.58 -23.75 -10.31
N ASP A 71 10.36 -22.99 -9.55
CA ASP A 71 11.25 -23.54 -8.51
C ASP A 71 10.44 -24.07 -7.32
N PRO A 72 10.44 -25.41 -7.09
CA PRO A 72 9.68 -26.03 -5.98
C PRO A 72 10.28 -25.71 -4.60
N SER A 73 11.50 -25.20 -4.55
CA SER A 73 12.14 -24.83 -3.29
C SER A 73 11.63 -23.51 -2.71
N ILE A 74 10.82 -22.74 -3.44
CA ILE A 74 10.28 -21.46 -3.02
C ILE A 74 8.87 -21.62 -2.47
N ASP A 75 8.64 -21.14 -1.24
CA ASP A 75 7.36 -21.28 -0.52
C ASP A 75 6.45 -20.05 -0.76
N ALA A 76 7.05 -18.87 -0.88
CA ALA A 76 6.35 -17.60 -1.01
C ALA A 76 7.09 -16.64 -1.95
N VAL A 77 6.36 -15.67 -2.51
CA VAL A 77 6.96 -14.63 -3.34
C VAL A 77 6.53 -13.24 -2.92
N SER A 78 7.47 -12.29 -3.07
CA SER A 78 7.19 -10.85 -3.06
C SER A 78 7.16 -10.33 -4.49
N VAL A 79 6.02 -9.76 -4.89
CA VAL A 79 5.77 -9.23 -6.24
C VAL A 79 5.91 -7.71 -6.22
N ALA A 80 7.00 -7.20 -6.78
CA ALA A 80 7.37 -5.78 -6.79
C ALA A 80 7.67 -5.28 -8.21
N VAL A 81 6.76 -5.58 -9.12
CA VAL A 81 6.80 -5.27 -10.55
C VAL A 81 5.89 -4.08 -10.90
N PRO A 82 5.92 -3.53 -12.13
CA PRO A 82 4.92 -2.56 -12.59
C PRO A 82 3.48 -3.08 -12.49
N ASN A 83 2.51 -2.18 -12.27
CA ASN A 83 1.12 -2.51 -11.94
C ASN A 83 0.45 -3.49 -12.92
N HIS A 84 0.71 -3.36 -14.24
CA HIS A 84 0.13 -4.25 -15.26
C HIS A 84 0.61 -5.71 -15.17
N LEU A 85 1.69 -5.95 -14.45
CA LEU A 85 2.22 -7.30 -14.22
C LEU A 85 1.73 -7.92 -12.91
N HIS A 86 1.03 -7.16 -12.04
CA HIS A 86 0.53 -7.72 -10.78
C HIS A 86 -0.39 -8.90 -11.01
N LEU A 87 -1.39 -8.76 -11.90
CA LEU A 87 -2.32 -9.84 -12.21
C LEU A 87 -1.62 -11.12 -12.71
N PRO A 88 -0.86 -11.11 -13.83
CA PRO A 88 -0.27 -12.34 -14.35
C PRO A 88 0.74 -12.96 -13.39
N VAL A 89 1.55 -12.16 -12.69
CA VAL A 89 2.55 -12.68 -11.75
C VAL A 89 1.90 -13.27 -10.50
N CYS A 90 0.88 -12.59 -9.92
CA CYS A 90 0.17 -13.11 -8.76
C CYS A 90 -0.59 -14.40 -9.07
N LEU A 91 -1.29 -14.47 -10.21
CA LEU A 91 -1.99 -15.70 -10.63
C LEU A 91 -1.01 -16.85 -10.83
N GLY A 92 0.07 -16.63 -11.58
CA GLY A 92 1.10 -17.65 -11.79
C GLY A 92 1.75 -18.13 -10.50
N ALA A 93 1.99 -17.23 -9.53
CA ALA A 93 2.52 -17.58 -8.22
C ALA A 93 1.55 -18.45 -7.41
N ILE A 94 0.27 -18.06 -7.38
CA ILE A 94 -0.78 -18.78 -6.65
C ILE A 94 -0.99 -20.17 -7.27
N GLU A 95 -1.06 -20.28 -8.60
CA GLU A 95 -1.19 -21.53 -9.35
C GLU A 95 0.03 -22.45 -9.13
N ALA A 96 1.23 -21.87 -9.00
CA ALA A 96 2.45 -22.60 -8.61
C ALA A 96 2.50 -22.96 -7.11
N GLY A 97 1.42 -22.73 -6.37
CA GLY A 97 1.28 -23.11 -4.96
C GLY A 97 2.00 -22.19 -3.97
N LYS A 98 2.37 -20.98 -4.35
CA LYS A 98 3.13 -20.05 -3.51
C LYS A 98 2.22 -19.03 -2.81
N HIS A 99 2.61 -18.62 -1.58
CA HIS A 99 2.01 -17.47 -0.90
C HIS A 99 2.53 -16.17 -1.54
N VAL A 100 1.72 -15.09 -1.50
CA VAL A 100 2.02 -13.86 -2.25
C VAL A 100 1.96 -12.63 -1.33
N LEU A 101 3.04 -11.84 -1.31
CA LEU A 101 3.05 -10.45 -0.88
C LEU A 101 3.20 -9.59 -2.15
N VAL A 102 2.19 -8.79 -2.48
CA VAL A 102 2.22 -7.94 -3.67
C VAL A 102 2.33 -6.45 -3.30
N GLU A 103 3.11 -5.69 -4.08
CA GLU A 103 3.16 -4.24 -3.96
C GLU A 103 1.80 -3.60 -4.25
N LYS A 104 1.61 -2.44 -3.67
CA LYS A 104 0.44 -1.61 -3.96
C LYS A 104 0.57 -0.95 -5.37
N PRO A 105 -0.55 -0.69 -6.04
CA PRO A 105 -1.91 -1.14 -5.76
C PRO A 105 -2.04 -2.65 -5.98
N LEU A 106 -3.08 -3.28 -5.43
CA LEU A 106 -3.29 -4.72 -5.68
C LEU A 106 -3.35 -5.04 -7.18
N ALA A 107 -4.04 -4.19 -7.92
CA ALA A 107 -4.21 -4.29 -9.37
C ALA A 107 -4.53 -2.91 -9.96
N ARG A 108 -4.56 -2.79 -11.29
CA ARG A 108 -4.95 -1.56 -12.01
C ARG A 108 -6.43 -1.25 -11.88
N HIS A 109 -7.27 -2.30 -11.79
CA HIS A 109 -8.73 -2.23 -11.73
C HIS A 109 -9.28 -3.28 -10.77
N ALA A 110 -10.51 -3.07 -10.30
CA ALA A 110 -11.19 -3.99 -9.38
C ALA A 110 -11.34 -5.40 -9.96
N GLU A 111 -11.68 -5.54 -11.25
CA GLU A 111 -11.81 -6.84 -11.93
C GLU A 111 -10.51 -7.67 -11.85
N GLU A 112 -9.36 -7.07 -12.07
CA GLU A 112 -8.06 -7.73 -11.90
C GLU A 112 -7.84 -8.16 -10.44
N GLY A 113 -8.14 -7.25 -9.50
CA GLY A 113 -8.02 -7.51 -8.07
C GLY A 113 -8.92 -8.64 -7.59
N GLU A 114 -10.16 -8.72 -8.10
CA GLU A 114 -11.11 -9.80 -7.80
C GLU A 114 -10.57 -11.16 -8.23
N ARG A 115 -9.96 -11.23 -9.40
CA ARG A 115 -9.33 -12.47 -9.91
C ARG A 115 -8.17 -12.92 -9.02
N ILE A 116 -7.32 -11.99 -8.56
CA ILE A 116 -6.19 -12.30 -7.69
C ILE A 116 -6.68 -12.82 -6.32
N VAL A 117 -7.63 -12.11 -5.70
CA VAL A 117 -8.19 -12.48 -4.39
C VAL A 117 -8.90 -13.82 -4.46
N GLU A 118 -9.73 -14.04 -5.49
CA GLU A 118 -10.42 -15.31 -5.66
C GLU A 118 -9.45 -16.46 -5.89
N ALA A 119 -8.42 -16.29 -6.71
CA ALA A 119 -7.39 -17.30 -6.92
C ALA A 119 -6.70 -17.67 -5.60
N ALA A 120 -6.31 -16.68 -4.78
CA ALA A 120 -5.69 -16.92 -3.49
C ALA A 120 -6.62 -17.70 -2.54
N ARG A 121 -7.90 -17.31 -2.48
CA ARG A 121 -8.93 -17.95 -1.67
C ARG A 121 -9.15 -19.42 -2.07
N VAL A 122 -9.31 -19.69 -3.36
CA VAL A 122 -9.58 -21.05 -3.89
C VAL A 122 -8.38 -21.97 -3.64
N ASN A 123 -7.16 -21.45 -3.77
CA ASN A 123 -5.94 -22.23 -3.60
C ASN A 123 -5.43 -22.26 -2.13
N GLY A 124 -6.15 -21.64 -1.19
CA GLY A 124 -5.74 -21.59 0.22
C GLY A 124 -4.40 -20.90 0.45
N LYS A 125 -4.08 -19.85 -0.34
CA LYS A 125 -2.81 -19.14 -0.23
C LYS A 125 -2.97 -17.81 0.50
N VAL A 126 -2.00 -17.48 1.33
CA VAL A 126 -1.92 -16.16 1.96
C VAL A 126 -1.63 -15.13 0.86
N LEU A 127 -2.47 -14.09 0.79
CA LEU A 127 -2.31 -12.93 -0.07
C LEU A 127 -2.25 -11.68 0.79
N ALA A 128 -1.08 -11.05 0.84
CA ALA A 128 -0.84 -9.79 1.52
C ALA A 128 -0.58 -8.67 0.51
N ILE A 129 -0.96 -7.44 0.87
CA ILE A 129 -0.64 -6.25 0.07
C ILE A 129 0.28 -5.30 0.84
N ALA A 130 1.28 -4.71 0.15
CA ALA A 130 2.32 -3.89 0.79
C ALA A 130 1.84 -2.48 1.14
N PHE A 131 0.78 -2.33 1.95
CA PHE A 131 0.41 -1.05 2.56
C PHE A 131 1.33 -0.71 3.73
N ASN A 132 2.59 -0.51 3.42
CA ASN A 132 3.67 -0.31 4.37
C ASN A 132 3.48 0.87 5.32
N ARG A 133 2.64 1.87 4.95
CA ARG A 133 2.38 3.05 5.79
C ARG A 133 1.67 2.70 7.10
N ARG A 134 0.87 1.62 7.14
CA ARG A 134 0.22 1.15 8.38
C ARG A 134 1.23 0.78 9.47
N HIS A 135 2.43 0.36 9.09
CA HIS A 135 3.49 -0.09 10.00
C HIS A 135 4.49 1.02 10.38
N ARG A 136 4.23 2.28 10.01
CA ARG A 136 4.96 3.43 10.55
C ARG A 136 4.61 3.61 12.02
N HIS A 137 5.56 4.00 12.85
CA HIS A 137 5.32 4.15 14.30
C HIS A 137 4.26 5.21 14.62
N ASP A 138 4.23 6.32 13.87
CA ASP A 138 3.18 7.34 14.00
C ASP A 138 1.78 6.78 13.72
N VAL A 139 1.62 5.99 12.66
CA VAL A 139 0.34 5.37 12.28
C VAL A 139 -0.07 4.30 13.29
N ALA A 140 0.85 3.42 13.68
CA ALA A 140 0.58 2.37 14.65
C ALA A 140 0.18 2.94 16.03
N LEU A 141 0.89 3.97 16.51
CA LEU A 141 0.58 4.64 17.77
C LEU A 141 -0.77 5.36 17.71
N LEU A 142 -1.05 6.09 16.61
CA LEU A 142 -2.34 6.73 16.41
C LEU A 142 -3.47 5.71 16.35
N LYS A 143 -3.27 4.57 15.67
CA LYS A 143 -4.28 3.49 15.61
C LYS A 143 -4.62 2.96 17.00
N GLN A 144 -3.62 2.70 17.84
CA GLN A 144 -3.84 2.29 19.24
C GLN A 144 -4.64 3.35 20.02
N HIS A 145 -4.35 4.64 19.80
CA HIS A 145 -5.06 5.75 20.44
C HIS A 145 -6.52 5.85 20.00
N VAL A 146 -6.78 5.64 18.70
CA VAL A 146 -8.13 5.58 18.12
C VAL A 146 -8.90 4.37 18.66
N ASP A 147 -8.29 3.17 18.64
CA ASP A 147 -8.92 1.93 19.10
C ASP A 147 -9.23 1.96 20.60
N ALA A 148 -8.47 2.72 21.38
CA ALA A 148 -8.76 3.00 22.79
C ALA A 148 -9.90 4.04 22.98
N GLY A 149 -10.56 4.49 21.89
CA GLY A 149 -11.69 5.41 21.92
C GLY A 149 -11.33 6.86 22.28
N LYS A 150 -10.04 7.22 22.30
CA LYS A 150 -9.57 8.52 22.80
C LYS A 150 -9.97 9.72 21.94
N LEU A 151 -10.31 9.50 20.66
CA LEU A 151 -10.84 10.55 19.80
C LEU A 151 -12.38 10.60 19.80
N GLY A 152 -13.04 9.63 20.46
CA GLY A 152 -14.48 9.45 20.36
C GLY A 152 -14.90 9.04 18.94
N ARG A 153 -16.11 9.46 18.50
CA ARG A 153 -16.57 9.23 17.13
C ARG A 153 -15.82 10.15 16.17
N ILE A 154 -15.07 9.58 15.22
CA ILE A 154 -14.44 10.34 14.13
C ILE A 154 -15.52 10.62 13.09
N TYR A 155 -15.86 11.90 12.91
CA TYR A 155 -16.93 12.33 12.00
C TYR A 155 -16.40 12.91 10.68
N TYR A 156 -15.10 13.28 10.64
CA TYR A 156 -14.46 13.82 9.46
C TYR A 156 -12.97 13.44 9.44
N ALA A 157 -12.44 13.21 8.24
CA ALA A 157 -11.01 13.02 8.02
C ALA A 157 -10.53 13.72 6.75
N LYS A 158 -9.25 14.06 6.72
CA LYS A 158 -8.54 14.49 5.52
C LYS A 158 -7.36 13.58 5.28
N ALA A 159 -7.13 13.21 4.02
CA ALA A 159 -5.95 12.49 3.58
C ALA A 159 -5.35 13.19 2.38
N PHE A 160 -4.05 13.38 2.36
CA PHE A 160 -3.40 14.05 1.26
C PHE A 160 -1.99 13.52 0.99
N TRP A 161 -1.59 13.57 -0.28
CA TRP A 161 -0.21 13.45 -0.69
C TRP A 161 0.06 14.39 -1.85
N MET A 162 0.72 15.49 -1.57
CA MET A 162 0.94 16.58 -2.52
C MET A 162 2.42 16.77 -2.80
N ARG A 163 2.78 16.84 -4.07
CA ARG A 163 4.13 17.13 -4.55
C ARG A 163 4.14 18.38 -5.41
N ARG A 164 5.21 19.15 -5.28
CA ARG A 164 5.47 20.27 -6.18
C ARG A 164 6.00 19.79 -7.54
N ALA A 165 6.90 18.80 -7.53
CA ALA A 165 7.46 18.14 -8.69
C ALA A 165 7.82 16.70 -8.33
N GLY A 166 7.19 15.74 -8.95
CA GLY A 166 7.33 14.34 -8.56
C GLY A 166 6.73 13.36 -9.55
N ILE A 167 6.50 13.77 -10.82
CA ILE A 167 6.07 12.85 -11.88
C ILE A 167 7.18 11.84 -12.11
N PRO A 168 6.95 10.53 -11.86
CA PRO A 168 7.98 9.50 -11.94
C PRO A 168 8.26 9.10 -13.38
N GLY A 169 9.28 9.70 -14.00
CA GLY A 169 9.80 9.32 -15.31
C GLY A 169 8.79 9.45 -16.46
N PHE A 170 8.82 10.58 -17.16
CA PHE A 170 8.07 10.72 -18.41
C PHE A 170 8.44 9.62 -19.40
N GLY A 171 7.41 9.03 -20.04
CA GLY A 171 7.61 7.91 -20.97
C GLY A 171 7.81 6.55 -20.30
N SER A 172 7.94 6.50 -18.97
CA SER A 172 7.94 5.24 -18.25
C SER A 172 6.51 4.67 -18.13
N TRP A 173 6.39 3.45 -17.62
CA TRP A 173 5.11 2.80 -17.39
C TRP A 173 4.16 3.60 -16.47
N PHE A 174 4.69 4.45 -15.58
CA PHE A 174 3.89 5.29 -14.68
C PHE A 174 2.98 6.27 -15.43
N THR A 175 3.44 6.81 -16.56
CA THR A 175 2.68 7.80 -17.34
C THR A 175 1.83 7.19 -18.45
N ARG A 176 1.82 5.85 -18.55
CA ARG A 176 1.03 5.07 -19.51
C ARG A 176 -0.17 4.46 -18.81
N LYS A 177 -1.38 4.94 -19.15
CA LYS A 177 -2.64 4.54 -18.47
C LYS A 177 -2.87 3.03 -18.49
N GLU A 178 -2.60 2.38 -19.62
CA GLU A 178 -2.75 0.93 -19.76
C GLU A 178 -1.82 0.15 -18.80
N GLN A 179 -0.63 0.68 -18.51
CA GLN A 179 0.35 0.01 -17.66
C GLN A 179 0.19 0.36 -16.18
N ALA A 180 -0.10 1.62 -15.88
CA ALA A 180 -0.19 2.11 -14.51
C ALA A 180 -1.60 1.97 -13.91
N GLY A 181 -2.67 2.05 -14.73
CA GLY A 181 -4.05 2.19 -14.30
C GLY A 181 -4.47 3.65 -14.08
N GLY A 182 -3.55 4.53 -13.73
CA GLY A 182 -3.74 5.96 -13.49
C GLY A 182 -2.47 6.63 -12.99
N GLY A 183 -2.59 7.88 -12.55
CA GLY A 183 -1.50 8.73 -12.09
C GLY A 183 -1.35 8.75 -10.55
N PRO A 184 -1.22 9.96 -9.94
CA PRO A 184 -0.98 10.10 -8.51
C PRO A 184 -2.09 9.51 -7.61
N LEU A 185 -3.31 9.38 -8.08
CA LEU A 185 -4.39 8.77 -7.30
C LEU A 185 -4.07 7.30 -6.97
N ILE A 186 -3.72 6.52 -7.98
CA ILE A 186 -3.42 5.08 -7.81
C ILE A 186 -2.01 4.85 -7.24
N ASP A 187 -1.06 5.76 -7.46
CA ASP A 187 0.31 5.64 -6.96
C ASP A 187 0.47 6.15 -5.52
N LEU A 188 0.13 7.42 -5.27
CA LEU A 188 0.28 8.09 -3.98
C LEU A 188 -1.01 8.06 -3.16
N GLY A 189 -2.12 8.33 -3.82
CA GLY A 189 -3.45 8.41 -3.20
C GLY A 189 -3.84 7.13 -2.49
N VAL A 190 -3.53 5.97 -3.09
CA VAL A 190 -3.82 4.66 -2.48
C VAL A 190 -3.20 4.51 -1.09
N HIS A 191 -2.01 5.04 -0.85
CA HIS A 191 -1.34 4.96 0.45
C HIS A 191 -2.06 5.77 1.53
N VAL A 192 -2.39 7.03 1.23
CA VAL A 192 -3.03 7.92 2.23
C VAL A 192 -4.50 7.61 2.39
N LEU A 193 -5.17 7.12 1.34
CA LEU A 193 -6.52 6.59 1.38
C LEU A 193 -6.58 5.36 2.31
N ASP A 194 -5.68 4.41 2.10
CA ASP A 194 -5.58 3.24 2.95
C ASP A 194 -5.28 3.62 4.41
N MET A 195 -4.33 4.52 4.63
CA MET A 195 -3.96 4.98 5.96
C MET A 195 -5.14 5.62 6.68
N ALA A 196 -5.92 6.49 6.00
CA ALA A 196 -7.08 7.15 6.59
C ALA A 196 -8.19 6.14 6.94
N LEU A 197 -8.57 5.27 6.00
CA LEU A 197 -9.61 4.27 6.22
C LEU A 197 -9.20 3.27 7.32
N TYR A 198 -7.95 2.83 7.35
CA TYR A 198 -7.40 1.97 8.40
C TYR A 198 -7.51 2.63 9.78
N LEU A 199 -7.09 3.88 9.91
CA LEU A 199 -7.19 4.65 11.15
C LEU A 199 -8.64 4.85 11.61
N MET A 200 -9.57 5.04 10.67
CA MET A 200 -11.02 5.17 10.96
C MET A 200 -11.72 3.83 11.25
N GLY A 201 -11.02 2.70 11.23
CA GLY A 201 -11.60 1.37 11.49
C GLY A 201 -12.20 0.70 10.25
N ASN A 202 -11.80 1.11 9.05
CA ASN A 202 -12.28 0.58 7.76
C ASN A 202 -13.81 0.69 7.58
N PRO A 203 -14.43 1.86 7.80
CA PRO A 203 -15.86 2.03 7.57
C PRO A 203 -16.20 1.80 6.09
N ARG A 204 -17.42 1.30 5.85
CA ARG A 204 -17.90 1.09 4.48
C ARG A 204 -18.10 2.44 3.77
N VAL A 205 -17.61 2.54 2.54
CA VAL A 205 -17.83 3.71 1.69
C VAL A 205 -19.21 3.61 1.02
N VAL A 206 -19.97 4.70 1.06
CA VAL A 206 -21.32 4.79 0.48
C VAL A 206 -21.28 5.43 -0.89
N SER A 207 -20.58 6.55 -1.02
CA SER A 207 -20.51 7.30 -2.29
C SER A 207 -19.24 8.15 -2.37
N VAL A 208 -18.92 8.57 -3.58
CA VAL A 208 -17.78 9.43 -3.87
C VAL A 208 -18.12 10.47 -4.95
N CYS A 209 -17.67 11.71 -4.73
CA CYS A 209 -17.65 12.78 -5.71
C CYS A 209 -16.19 13.22 -5.93
N ALA A 210 -15.72 13.22 -7.19
CA ALA A 210 -14.30 13.40 -7.48
C ALA A 210 -14.04 14.20 -8.75
N ALA A 211 -12.81 14.73 -8.84
CA ALA A 211 -12.27 15.35 -10.04
C ALA A 211 -10.80 14.97 -10.22
N THR A 212 -10.37 14.85 -11.48
CA THR A 212 -8.98 14.59 -11.87
C THR A 212 -8.53 15.65 -12.88
N PHE A 213 -7.25 16.01 -12.84
CA PHE A 213 -6.66 17.05 -13.68
C PHE A 213 -5.35 16.55 -14.28
N ALA A 214 -5.10 16.88 -15.55
CA ALA A 214 -3.86 16.61 -16.26
C ALA A 214 -3.33 17.92 -16.85
N GLU A 215 -2.74 18.76 -15.99
CA GLU A 215 -2.39 20.14 -16.35
C GLU A 215 -0.89 20.36 -16.54
N LEU A 216 -0.05 19.73 -15.77
CA LEU A 216 1.40 19.91 -15.78
C LEU A 216 2.10 18.84 -16.62
N GLY A 217 1.72 17.59 -16.43
CA GLY A 217 2.30 16.44 -17.14
C GLY A 217 2.23 16.57 -18.66
N PRO A 218 1.07 16.84 -19.27
CA PRO A 218 0.97 17.02 -20.73
C PRO A 218 1.80 18.19 -21.28
N ARG A 219 2.21 19.12 -20.43
CA ARG A 219 3.09 20.25 -20.79
C ARG A 219 4.57 19.95 -20.50
N GLY A 220 4.93 18.71 -20.18
CA GLY A 220 6.31 18.32 -19.86
C GLY A 220 6.85 18.96 -18.58
N ARG A 221 5.98 19.27 -17.60
CA ARG A 221 6.36 19.93 -16.36
C ARG A 221 6.16 18.99 -15.15
N GLY A 222 6.89 19.25 -14.07
CA GLY A 222 6.74 18.51 -12.82
C GLY A 222 7.48 17.17 -12.77
N ALA A 223 8.46 16.96 -13.64
CA ALA A 223 9.31 15.76 -13.60
C ALA A 223 10.07 15.64 -12.27
N LEU A 224 10.16 14.42 -11.75
CA LEU A 224 11.06 14.10 -10.65
C LEU A 224 12.49 13.95 -11.21
N THR A 225 13.40 14.82 -10.77
CA THR A 225 14.80 14.77 -11.18
C THR A 225 15.61 13.77 -10.34
N GLY A 226 16.66 13.19 -10.93
CA GLY A 226 17.55 12.26 -10.21
C GLY A 226 16.98 10.86 -10.00
N THR A 227 15.93 10.47 -10.71
CA THR A 227 15.38 9.12 -10.67
C THR A 227 16.12 8.20 -11.64
N ARG A 228 15.96 6.87 -11.41
CA ARG A 228 16.43 5.82 -12.33
C ARG A 228 15.68 5.77 -13.66
N PHE A 229 14.53 6.43 -13.76
CA PHE A 229 13.74 6.47 -14.99
C PHE A 229 14.27 7.57 -15.89
N ALA A 230 14.58 7.21 -17.15
CA ALA A 230 14.88 8.19 -18.18
C ALA A 230 13.64 9.05 -18.41
N VAL A 231 13.87 10.35 -18.64
CA VAL A 231 12.80 11.29 -18.97
C VAL A 231 12.73 11.41 -20.48
N ASP A 232 11.63 10.94 -21.05
CA ASP A 232 11.31 11.07 -22.47
C ASP A 232 10.04 11.93 -22.63
N TYR A 233 10.23 13.22 -22.91
CA TYR A 233 9.13 14.16 -23.14
C TYR A 233 8.41 13.97 -24.49
N THR A 234 8.91 13.10 -25.38
CA THR A 234 8.27 12.78 -26.67
C THR A 234 7.21 11.70 -26.50
N SER A 235 7.27 10.92 -25.44
CA SER A 235 6.28 9.90 -25.10
C SER A 235 4.97 10.50 -24.60
N PRO A 236 3.81 9.88 -24.92
CA PRO A 236 2.51 10.34 -24.42
C PRO A 236 2.43 10.35 -22.89
N TYR A 237 1.78 11.37 -22.35
CA TYR A 237 1.37 11.45 -20.96
C TYR A 237 -0.14 11.20 -20.88
N GLU A 238 -0.57 10.08 -20.29
CA GLU A 238 -1.94 9.54 -20.44
C GLU A 238 -2.75 9.52 -19.13
N VAL A 239 -2.19 10.03 -18.05
CA VAL A 239 -2.79 9.95 -16.70
C VAL A 239 -2.98 11.34 -16.10
N GLU A 240 -3.70 11.44 -15.01
CA GLU A 240 -3.81 12.68 -14.25
C GLU A 240 -2.48 13.04 -13.55
N ASP A 241 -2.29 14.31 -13.18
CA ASP A 241 -1.21 14.78 -12.31
C ASP A 241 -1.71 15.33 -10.97
N LEU A 242 -3.06 15.47 -10.83
CA LEU A 242 -3.74 15.79 -9.59
C LEU A 242 -5.12 15.12 -9.56
N ALA A 243 -5.52 14.63 -8.40
CA ALA A 243 -6.87 14.15 -8.12
C ALA A 243 -7.37 14.62 -6.76
N THR A 244 -8.69 14.85 -6.65
CA THR A 244 -9.38 15.14 -5.40
C THR A 244 -10.69 14.37 -5.32
N ALA A 245 -11.07 13.96 -4.10
CA ALA A 245 -12.34 13.28 -3.86
C ALA A 245 -12.94 13.63 -2.50
N PHE A 246 -14.26 13.68 -2.45
CA PHE A 246 -15.07 13.70 -1.25
C PHE A 246 -15.80 12.36 -1.13
N ILE A 247 -15.56 11.64 -0.02
CA ILE A 247 -15.99 10.26 0.20
C ILE A 247 -16.94 10.24 1.40
N ARG A 248 -18.15 9.69 1.22
CA ARG A 248 -19.15 9.50 2.29
C ARG A 248 -19.07 8.09 2.85
N LEU A 249 -19.14 7.99 4.16
CA LEU A 249 -19.06 6.73 4.90
C LEU A 249 -20.43 6.39 5.52
N GLU A 250 -20.67 5.10 5.75
CA GLU A 250 -21.98 4.59 6.18
C GLU A 250 -22.44 5.10 7.55
N ASP A 251 -21.51 5.45 8.42
CA ASP A 251 -21.78 6.02 9.74
C ASP A 251 -22.05 7.54 9.71
N GLY A 252 -22.14 8.13 8.51
CA GLY A 252 -22.32 9.56 8.27
C GLY A 252 -21.03 10.37 8.36
N ALA A 253 -19.88 9.75 8.58
CA ALA A 253 -18.60 10.44 8.50
C ALA A 253 -18.22 10.72 7.02
N ALA A 254 -17.25 11.62 6.83
CA ALA A 254 -16.73 11.95 5.52
C ALA A 254 -15.20 11.98 5.51
N LEU A 255 -14.62 11.62 4.36
CA LEU A 255 -13.18 11.69 4.10
C LEU A 255 -12.93 12.54 2.86
N GLN A 256 -12.09 13.55 2.97
CA GLN A 256 -11.54 14.30 1.84
C GLN A 256 -10.18 13.74 1.45
N LEU A 257 -9.98 13.49 0.16
CA LEU A 257 -8.72 13.02 -0.42
C LEU A 257 -8.18 14.03 -1.42
N GLU A 258 -6.87 14.32 -1.33
CA GLU A 258 -6.14 15.13 -2.31
C GLU A 258 -4.80 14.45 -2.62
N THR A 259 -4.46 14.34 -3.91
CA THR A 259 -3.20 13.72 -4.31
C THR A 259 -2.66 14.36 -5.59
N SER A 260 -1.34 14.58 -5.64
CA SER A 260 -0.71 15.20 -6.81
C SER A 260 0.75 14.76 -6.94
N TRP A 261 1.15 14.44 -8.16
CA TRP A 261 2.57 14.30 -8.51
C TRP A 261 3.23 15.65 -8.78
N ALA A 262 2.46 16.64 -9.25
CA ALA A 262 2.96 17.96 -9.58
C ALA A 262 1.90 19.03 -9.36
N SER A 263 2.28 20.12 -8.69
CA SER A 263 1.40 21.26 -8.42
C SER A 263 2.21 22.52 -8.17
N TYR A 264 1.68 23.69 -8.52
CA TYR A 264 2.26 24.97 -8.11
C TYR A 264 1.81 25.29 -6.68
N SER A 265 2.49 24.69 -5.71
CA SER A 265 2.21 24.84 -4.28
C SER A 265 3.46 25.11 -3.46
N GLY A 266 3.31 25.47 -2.20
CA GLY A 266 4.41 25.73 -1.27
C GLY A 266 5.09 24.49 -0.70
N VAL A 267 4.54 23.27 -0.97
CA VAL A 267 5.10 22.00 -0.48
C VAL A 267 6.09 21.40 -1.48
N THR A 268 7.08 20.67 -1.00
CA THR A 268 8.00 19.88 -1.83
C THR A 268 7.46 18.48 -2.08
N ASP A 269 7.39 17.67 -1.02
CA ASP A 269 6.77 16.35 -0.98
C ASP A 269 6.18 16.17 0.43
N GLU A 270 4.86 16.13 0.54
CA GLU A 270 4.18 16.11 1.83
C GLU A 270 2.94 15.23 1.79
N PHE A 271 2.81 14.36 2.79
CA PHE A 271 1.61 13.53 2.94
C PHE A 271 1.15 13.47 4.39
N GLY A 272 -0.13 13.17 4.58
CA GLY A 272 -0.68 13.06 5.92
C GLY A 272 -2.14 12.65 5.96
N VAL A 273 -2.60 12.47 7.21
CA VAL A 273 -3.99 12.23 7.57
C VAL A 273 -4.33 13.06 8.79
N SER A 274 -5.43 13.82 8.73
CA SER A 274 -6.02 14.51 9.88
C SER A 274 -7.34 13.84 10.25
N LEU A 275 -7.54 13.53 11.54
CA LEU A 275 -8.75 12.93 12.08
C LEU A 275 -9.44 13.91 13.02
N PHE A 276 -10.74 14.13 12.83
CA PHE A 276 -11.58 14.99 13.63
C PHE A 276 -12.61 14.14 14.36
N GLY A 277 -12.37 13.94 15.65
CA GLY A 277 -13.28 13.23 16.54
C GLY A 277 -14.04 14.18 17.44
N ASN A 278 -15.13 13.70 18.08
CA ASN A 278 -15.94 14.51 18.98
C ASN A 278 -15.40 14.56 20.42
N GLN A 279 -14.28 13.89 20.71
CA GLN A 279 -13.58 13.93 22.01
C GLN A 279 -12.09 14.29 21.85
N GLY A 280 -11.61 14.43 20.64
CA GLY A 280 -10.24 14.81 20.33
C GLY A 280 -9.96 14.74 18.84
N GLY A 281 -8.79 15.16 18.43
CA GLY A 281 -8.32 15.11 17.06
C GLY A 281 -6.88 14.61 16.97
N ALA A 282 -6.43 14.29 15.76
CA ALA A 282 -5.05 13.96 15.53
C ALA A 282 -4.63 14.28 14.09
N GLU A 283 -3.35 14.54 13.92
CA GLU A 283 -2.76 14.79 12.62
C GLU A 283 -1.44 14.02 12.49
N ILE A 284 -1.34 13.23 11.42
CA ILE A 284 -0.06 12.76 10.91
C ILE A 284 0.31 13.64 9.73
N ARG A 285 1.48 14.27 9.79
CA ARG A 285 2.00 15.13 8.74
C ARG A 285 3.47 14.84 8.48
N VAL A 286 3.77 14.30 7.32
CA VAL A 286 5.10 13.85 6.93
C VAL A 286 5.59 14.71 5.78
N LYS A 287 6.66 15.45 6.04
CA LYS A 287 7.34 16.27 5.05
C LYS A 287 8.67 15.59 4.68
N ASP A 288 8.94 15.50 3.38
CA ASP A 288 10.20 14.97 2.84
C ASP A 288 10.60 13.62 3.48
N TYR A 289 9.60 12.72 3.66
CA TYR A 289 9.75 11.38 4.25
C TYR A 289 10.28 11.33 5.69
N ALA A 290 10.05 12.36 6.48
CA ALA A 290 10.39 12.37 7.91
C ALA A 290 9.83 11.12 8.64
N LEU A 291 10.60 10.60 9.61
CA LEU A 291 10.24 9.41 10.39
C LEU A 291 9.89 9.74 11.84
N VAL A 292 10.16 10.96 12.29
CA VAL A 292 9.89 11.45 13.63
C VAL A 292 9.24 12.83 13.57
N ASP A 293 8.65 13.27 14.68
CA ASP A 293 7.94 14.56 14.80
C ASP A 293 6.80 14.74 13.79
N THR A 294 6.16 13.64 13.44
CA THR A 294 5.11 13.57 12.40
C THR A 294 3.70 13.39 12.94
N LEU A 295 3.53 13.14 14.24
CA LEU A 295 2.24 12.92 14.89
C LEU A 295 1.95 14.04 15.91
N ARG A 296 0.77 14.64 15.81
CA ARG A 296 0.18 15.51 16.81
C ARG A 296 -1.18 14.96 17.24
N ILE A 297 -1.49 15.08 18.53
CA ILE A 297 -2.77 14.70 19.12
C ILE A 297 -3.33 15.94 19.80
N PHE A 298 -4.59 16.24 19.54
CA PHE A 298 -5.31 17.40 20.05
C PHE A 298 -6.41 16.95 21.00
N GLY A 299 -6.52 17.59 22.14
CA GLY A 299 -7.53 17.27 23.14
C GLY A 299 -7.66 18.36 24.18
N ASP A 300 -8.40 18.08 25.25
CA ASP A 300 -8.56 18.97 26.40
C ASP A 300 -7.97 18.30 27.65
N PHE A 301 -7.31 19.11 28.46
CA PHE A 301 -6.89 18.76 29.82
C PHE A 301 -7.50 19.74 30.80
N GLU A 302 -8.37 19.24 31.65
CA GLU A 302 -9.14 20.07 32.64
C GLU A 302 -9.84 21.27 31.97
N GLY A 303 -10.39 21.07 30.75
CA GLY A 303 -11.08 22.12 30.01
C GLY A 303 -10.17 23.11 29.28
N VAL A 304 -8.87 22.85 29.26
CA VAL A 304 -7.87 23.65 28.51
C VAL A 304 -7.39 22.86 27.30
N PRO A 305 -7.45 23.42 26.08
CA PRO A 305 -6.93 22.76 24.89
C PRO A 305 -5.44 22.43 25.01
N ILE A 306 -5.07 21.21 24.62
CA ILE A 306 -3.67 20.76 24.60
C ILE A 306 -3.31 20.15 23.25
N ASP A 307 -2.04 20.34 22.88
CA ASP A 307 -1.38 19.65 21.78
C ASP A 307 -0.31 18.72 22.35
N ALA A 308 -0.39 17.43 22.03
CA ALA A 308 0.62 16.45 22.39
C ALA A 308 1.43 16.02 21.16
N MET A 309 2.75 15.97 21.30
CA MET A 309 3.68 15.48 20.28
C MET A 309 4.42 14.25 20.84
N PRO A 310 3.98 13.03 20.51
CA PRO A 310 4.66 11.82 20.96
C PRO A 310 6.08 11.71 20.44
N ARG A 311 6.99 11.19 21.24
CA ARG A 311 8.36 10.87 20.80
C ARG A 311 8.35 9.55 20.02
N LEU A 312 8.48 9.65 18.71
CA LEU A 312 8.42 8.51 17.80
C LEU A 312 9.77 7.82 17.67
N GLN A 313 9.73 6.50 17.45
CA GLN A 313 10.89 5.72 17.02
C GLN A 313 10.95 5.66 15.50
N LYS A 314 12.15 5.59 14.94
CA LYS A 314 12.32 5.34 13.50
C LYS A 314 11.95 3.88 13.20
N THR A 315 10.97 3.68 12.32
CA THR A 315 10.57 2.35 11.84
C THR A 315 10.48 2.34 10.32
N HIS A 316 10.75 1.18 9.74
CA HIS A 316 10.60 0.95 8.31
C HIS A 316 9.34 0.12 8.07
N GLY A 317 8.37 0.68 7.34
CA GLY A 317 7.06 0.05 7.16
C GLY A 317 7.10 -1.30 6.45
N HIS A 318 8.08 -1.54 5.57
CA HIS A 318 8.22 -2.84 4.89
C HIS A 318 8.61 -3.97 5.86
N THR A 319 9.42 -3.70 6.90
CA THR A 319 9.71 -4.70 7.94
C THR A 319 8.44 -5.19 8.61
N GLY A 320 7.54 -4.28 9.00
CA GLY A 320 6.30 -4.67 9.67
C GLY A 320 5.34 -5.47 8.78
N ILE A 321 5.22 -5.12 7.48
CA ILE A 321 4.37 -5.92 6.57
C ILE A 321 4.95 -7.31 6.32
N ILE A 322 6.27 -7.44 6.24
CA ILE A 322 6.93 -8.73 6.08
C ILE A 322 6.75 -9.60 7.31
N HIS A 323 6.90 -9.05 8.53
CA HIS A 323 6.57 -9.78 9.76
C HIS A 323 5.12 -10.31 9.74
N SER A 324 4.14 -9.44 9.40
CA SER A 324 2.73 -9.85 9.31
C SER A 324 2.48 -10.95 8.27
N PHE A 325 3.16 -10.89 7.13
CA PHE A 325 3.07 -11.90 6.08
C PHE A 325 3.66 -13.23 6.51
N VAL A 326 4.85 -13.22 7.13
CA VAL A 326 5.51 -14.43 7.67
C VAL A 326 4.69 -15.05 8.80
N ASP A 327 4.15 -14.23 9.72
CA ASP A 327 3.26 -14.71 10.79
C ASP A 327 2.01 -15.39 10.24
N ALA A 328 1.41 -14.82 9.20
CA ALA A 328 0.23 -15.41 8.58
C ALA A 328 0.52 -16.80 7.97
N ILE A 329 1.70 -16.99 7.39
CA ILE A 329 2.09 -18.27 6.79
C ILE A 329 2.50 -19.29 7.85
N LEU A 330 3.35 -18.91 8.80
CA LEU A 330 3.93 -19.85 9.76
C LEU A 330 3.03 -20.12 10.96
N LEU A 331 2.24 -19.13 11.40
CA LEU A 331 1.43 -19.20 12.62
C LEU A 331 -0.07 -19.28 12.32
N GLY A 332 -0.50 -19.11 11.06
CA GLY A 332 -1.91 -19.07 10.68
C GLY A 332 -2.66 -17.85 11.20
N THR A 333 -1.95 -16.79 11.58
CA THR A 333 -2.59 -15.52 12.01
C THR A 333 -3.26 -14.82 10.83
N PRO A 334 -4.32 -14.03 11.05
CA PRO A 334 -4.90 -13.23 9.98
C PRO A 334 -3.89 -12.27 9.39
N VAL A 335 -3.66 -12.35 8.06
CA VAL A 335 -2.76 -11.42 7.36
C VAL A 335 -3.35 -10.01 7.33
N ARG A 336 -2.54 -9.02 7.65
CA ARG A 336 -2.93 -7.60 7.61
C ARG A 336 -1.77 -6.71 7.14
N PRO A 337 -1.97 -5.94 6.06
CA PRO A 337 -3.16 -5.83 5.19
C PRO A 337 -3.36 -7.07 4.31
N SER A 338 -4.60 -7.51 4.19
CA SER A 338 -4.97 -8.64 3.34
C SER A 338 -5.22 -8.25 1.88
N GLY A 339 -5.32 -9.25 0.99
CA GLY A 339 -5.70 -9.04 -0.40
C GLY A 339 -7.08 -8.42 -0.55
N GLU A 340 -8.05 -8.78 0.32
CA GLU A 340 -9.40 -8.22 0.35
C GLU A 340 -9.38 -6.72 0.67
N GLU A 341 -8.58 -6.31 1.66
CA GLU A 341 -8.39 -4.88 1.96
C GLU A 341 -7.78 -4.15 0.76
N GLY A 342 -6.85 -4.80 0.03
CA GLY A 342 -6.30 -4.28 -1.22
C GLY A 342 -7.37 -4.10 -2.29
N LEU A 343 -8.24 -5.09 -2.46
CA LEU A 343 -9.36 -5.05 -3.40
C LEU A 343 -10.35 -3.93 -3.09
N ASP A 344 -10.67 -3.73 -1.82
CA ASP A 344 -11.56 -2.63 -1.40
C ASP A 344 -10.99 -1.25 -1.75
N ARG A 345 -9.67 -1.07 -1.58
CA ARG A 345 -9.00 0.18 -2.01
C ARG A 345 -9.00 0.34 -3.52
N THR A 346 -8.80 -0.75 -4.28
CA THR A 346 -8.86 -0.72 -5.74
C THR A 346 -10.28 -0.38 -6.23
N ARG A 347 -11.32 -0.97 -5.66
CA ARG A 347 -12.73 -0.65 -5.97
C ARG A 347 -13.06 0.82 -5.72
N LEU A 348 -12.55 1.37 -4.61
CA LEU A 348 -12.77 2.77 -4.30
C LEU A 348 -12.03 3.70 -5.29
N ILE A 349 -10.81 3.36 -5.68
CA ILE A 349 -10.06 4.11 -6.71
C ILE A 349 -10.80 4.08 -8.04
N ASP A 350 -11.33 2.95 -8.47
CA ASP A 350 -12.17 2.84 -9.67
C ASP A 350 -13.42 3.73 -9.59
N ALA A 351 -14.09 3.76 -8.43
CA ALA A 351 -15.24 4.63 -8.20
C ALA A 351 -14.86 6.12 -8.26
N ILE A 352 -13.68 6.49 -7.74
CA ILE A 352 -13.16 7.86 -7.81
C ILE A 352 -12.91 8.25 -9.28
N TYR A 353 -12.22 7.42 -10.07
CA TYR A 353 -12.03 7.68 -11.50
C TYR A 353 -13.35 7.75 -12.26
N ARG A 354 -14.29 6.86 -11.95
CA ARG A 354 -15.62 6.85 -12.56
C ARG A 354 -16.40 8.14 -12.23
N SER A 355 -16.36 8.60 -10.99
CA SER A 355 -16.98 9.86 -10.57
C SER A 355 -16.39 11.05 -11.31
N ALA A 356 -15.05 11.13 -11.41
CA ALA A 356 -14.36 12.19 -12.13
C ALA A 356 -14.72 12.20 -13.62
N ALA A 357 -14.80 11.04 -14.26
CA ALA A 357 -15.16 10.91 -15.68
C ALA A 357 -16.63 11.31 -15.94
N LEU A 358 -17.55 11.01 -15.00
CA LEU A 358 -18.97 11.34 -15.11
C LEU A 358 -19.32 12.76 -14.65
N GLY A 359 -18.42 13.44 -13.94
CA GLY A 359 -18.64 14.76 -13.35
C GLY A 359 -19.76 14.80 -12.30
N ARG A 360 -20.01 13.67 -11.63
CA ARG A 360 -21.07 13.52 -10.61
C ARG A 360 -20.74 12.49 -9.56
N GLU A 361 -21.51 12.53 -8.46
CA GLU A 361 -21.44 11.51 -7.40
C GLU A 361 -21.72 10.10 -7.95
N VAL A 362 -20.98 9.13 -7.46
CA VAL A 362 -21.12 7.70 -7.73
C VAL A 362 -21.33 6.96 -6.42
N GLU A 363 -22.43 6.20 -6.35
CA GLU A 363 -22.70 5.29 -5.24
C GLU A 363 -21.91 4.00 -5.41
N LEU A 364 -21.39 3.49 -4.29
CA LEU A 364 -20.76 2.18 -4.21
C LEU A 364 -21.81 1.19 -3.68
N SER A 365 -22.17 0.21 -4.52
CA SER A 365 -23.08 -0.89 -4.13
C SER A 365 -22.51 -1.60 -2.91
N ALA A 366 -23.37 -2.01 -1.98
CA ALA A 366 -22.97 -2.86 -0.87
C ALA A 366 -22.47 -4.21 -1.44
N VAL A 367 -21.16 -4.36 -1.55
CA VAL A 367 -20.58 -5.69 -1.72
C VAL A 367 -20.75 -6.37 -0.37
N SER A 368 -21.50 -7.48 -0.33
CA SER A 368 -21.72 -8.25 0.87
C SER A 368 -20.38 -8.77 1.41
N HIS A 369 -19.78 -8.05 2.35
CA HIS A 369 -18.78 -8.63 3.22
C HIS A 369 -19.51 -9.63 4.12
N GLN A 370 -19.38 -10.92 3.86
CA GLN A 370 -19.59 -11.90 4.91
C GLN A 370 -18.37 -11.74 5.84
N PRO A 371 -18.56 -11.31 7.10
CA PRO A 371 -17.48 -11.35 8.06
C PRO A 371 -17.06 -12.81 8.17
N SER A 372 -15.76 -13.08 8.00
CA SER A 372 -15.18 -14.37 8.36
C SER A 372 -15.63 -14.67 9.78
N ALA A 373 -16.35 -15.78 9.96
CA ALA A 373 -16.83 -16.23 11.26
C ALA A 373 -15.63 -16.29 12.23
N SER A 374 -15.54 -15.29 13.13
CA SER A 374 -14.71 -15.40 14.32
C SER A 374 -15.32 -16.54 15.12
N ALA A 375 -14.56 -17.61 15.32
CA ALA A 375 -14.90 -18.69 16.21
C ALA A 375 -15.34 -18.10 17.55
N ALA A 376 -16.65 -18.15 17.82
CA ALA A 376 -17.17 -18.07 19.16
C ALA A 376 -16.65 -19.32 19.87
N ALA A 377 -15.57 -19.16 20.62
CA ALA A 377 -15.22 -20.11 21.65
C ALA A 377 -16.22 -19.90 22.77
N GLY A 378 -17.08 -20.91 22.94
CA GLY A 378 -18.03 -20.98 24.03
C GLY A 378 -17.34 -21.15 25.39
N ASP A 379 -18.08 -20.76 26.37
CA ASP A 379 -18.09 -21.10 27.81
C ASP A 379 -16.77 -21.37 28.53
#